data_9019909fbd22db7d25e3344370a0f130
#
_entry.id   9019909fbd22db7d25e3344370a0f130
#
_cell.length_a   1.000
_cell.length_b   1.000
_cell.length_c   1.000
_cell.angle_alpha   90.00
_cell.angle_beta   90.00
_cell.angle_gamma   90.00
#
_symmetry.space_group_name_H-M   'P 1'
#
loop_
_entity.id
_entity.type
_entity.pdbx_description
1 polymer ?
#
loop_
_entity_poly.entity_id
_entity_poly.type
_entity_poly.pdbx_seq_one_letter_code
_entity_poly.pdbx_strand_id
1 'polypeptide(L)'
;MKKIAFIKFAGMASGGVEKYLQTIACLLPKDEFEIDFFYTNAAPFINSSFVHPDNDDRRIKLMEDSGINLIKVNVEAKIGDKEPYEWINTDFWDLFDESKYCAVQTGRGGYPEYPFNLINDAKIIDSIHSFSGEDKPNIEKAILLCEWQLDKWSSSGGNKDKAVVIPGLISVPEKRKSNLRQKLGIPENAFVFGFHQGNRSEIFSPVSLMAYSKIAHEGNYFLIMGGAENHRDFANKMNNPNVRILDHSSSVEEIHEFLSSIDVFAHARSDGEVCSAAIIEALYHEKPVISHPALNMGHKEQIEGCGKMVESVDQYASEMVCMEKNRNYYNGLSLKAGEKYKSKYSYDVVKDKILKVYRDI
;
A
#
# COMPACT_ATOMS: atom_id res chain seq x y z
N MET A 1 -16.32 -15.74 -22.25
CA MET A 1 -16.01 -14.74 -21.23
C MET A 1 -15.84 -15.47 -19.92
N LYS A 2 -14.75 -15.24 -19.19
CA LYS A 2 -14.48 -15.88 -17.88
C LYS A 2 -15.19 -15.09 -16.79
N LYS A 3 -15.99 -15.76 -15.95
CA LYS A 3 -16.68 -15.11 -14.84
C LYS A 3 -15.89 -15.31 -13.55
N ILE A 4 -15.59 -14.21 -12.82
CA ILE A 4 -14.74 -14.21 -11.61
C ILE A 4 -15.51 -13.53 -10.49
N ALA A 5 -15.52 -14.18 -9.31
CA ALA A 5 -16.01 -13.56 -8.09
C ALA A 5 -14.87 -12.88 -7.34
N PHE A 6 -15.02 -11.60 -7.06
CA PHE A 6 -14.17 -10.88 -6.10
C PHE A 6 -14.90 -10.83 -4.77
N ILE A 7 -14.24 -11.24 -3.69
CA ILE A 7 -14.86 -11.28 -2.36
C ILE A 7 -14.00 -10.48 -1.39
N LYS A 8 -14.55 -9.39 -0.86
CA LYS A 8 -13.94 -8.59 0.19
C LYS A 8 -15.00 -8.00 1.11
N PHE A 9 -15.23 -8.65 2.24
CA PHE A 9 -16.27 -8.23 3.17
C PHE A 9 -15.98 -6.87 3.83
N ALA A 10 -14.74 -6.49 4.04
CA ALA A 10 -14.38 -5.10 4.39
C ALA A 10 -14.70 -4.07 3.30
N GLY A 11 -15.04 -4.54 2.13
CA GLY A 11 -15.84 -3.87 1.12
C GLY A 11 -15.17 -2.73 0.37
N MET A 12 -15.94 -1.67 0.23
CA MET A 12 -15.63 -0.51 -0.60
C MET A 12 -14.87 0.58 0.17
N ALA A 13 -14.14 0.19 1.21
CA ALA A 13 -13.29 1.10 1.94
C ALA A 13 -12.08 1.54 1.10
N SER A 14 -11.42 2.60 1.54
CA SER A 14 -10.20 3.13 0.90
C SER A 14 -8.90 2.55 1.48
N GLY A 15 -8.97 1.40 2.16
CA GLY A 15 -7.80 0.68 2.67
C GLY A 15 -6.87 0.14 1.57
N GLY A 16 -5.64 -0.18 1.92
CA GLY A 16 -4.63 -0.63 0.94
C GLY A 16 -5.04 -1.91 0.21
N VAL A 17 -5.56 -2.91 0.93
CA VAL A 17 -6.02 -4.19 0.36
C VAL A 17 -7.26 -4.00 -0.48
N GLU A 18 -8.22 -3.23 0.03
CA GLU A 18 -9.48 -2.91 -0.64
C GLU A 18 -9.23 -2.20 -1.96
N LYS A 19 -8.41 -1.14 -1.95
CA LYS A 19 -8.01 -0.41 -3.16
C LYS A 19 -7.31 -1.31 -4.18
N TYR A 20 -6.46 -2.22 -3.70
CA TYR A 20 -5.75 -3.14 -4.58
C TYR A 20 -6.73 -4.05 -5.35
N LEU A 21 -7.65 -4.71 -4.65
CA LEU A 21 -8.66 -5.57 -5.27
C LEU A 21 -9.59 -4.81 -6.22
N GLN A 22 -10.07 -3.64 -5.79
CA GLN A 22 -10.92 -2.77 -6.62
C GLN A 22 -10.19 -2.35 -7.90
N THR A 23 -8.90 -2.00 -7.79
CA THR A 23 -8.08 -1.61 -8.95
C THR A 23 -7.91 -2.78 -9.90
N ILE A 24 -7.62 -3.99 -9.40
CA ILE A 24 -7.55 -5.19 -10.24
C ILE A 24 -8.89 -5.43 -10.96
N ALA A 25 -10.00 -5.41 -10.24
CA ALA A 25 -11.32 -5.63 -10.84
C ALA A 25 -11.61 -4.65 -11.98
N CYS A 26 -11.29 -3.36 -11.79
CA CYS A 26 -11.47 -2.33 -12.82
C CYS A 26 -10.49 -2.48 -14.00
N LEU A 27 -9.33 -3.11 -13.79
CA LEU A 27 -8.29 -3.25 -14.79
C LEU A 27 -8.55 -4.42 -15.77
N LEU A 28 -9.33 -5.42 -15.35
CA LEU A 28 -9.60 -6.59 -16.17
C LEU A 28 -10.49 -6.23 -17.38
N PRO A 29 -10.10 -6.61 -18.63
CA PRO A 29 -10.84 -6.30 -19.82
C PRO A 29 -12.24 -6.94 -19.83
N LYS A 30 -13.26 -6.16 -20.14
CA LYS A 30 -14.67 -6.57 -20.09
C LYS A 30 -15.10 -7.49 -21.20
N ASP A 31 -14.38 -7.49 -22.29
CA ASP A 31 -14.54 -8.43 -23.38
C ASP A 31 -13.97 -9.83 -23.06
N GLU A 32 -13.10 -9.93 -22.06
CA GLU A 32 -12.52 -11.19 -21.60
C GLU A 32 -13.15 -11.68 -20.28
N PHE A 33 -13.50 -10.75 -19.38
CA PHE A 33 -13.90 -11.06 -17.99
C PHE A 33 -15.23 -10.42 -17.59
N GLU A 34 -16.07 -11.18 -16.92
CA GLU A 34 -17.25 -10.73 -16.18
C GLU A 34 -16.93 -10.81 -14.69
N ILE A 35 -17.20 -9.73 -13.93
CA ILE A 35 -16.80 -9.64 -12.54
C ILE A 35 -18.01 -9.35 -11.66
N ASP A 36 -18.25 -10.23 -10.70
CA ASP A 36 -19.11 -10.00 -9.56
C ASP A 36 -18.25 -9.67 -8.34
N PHE A 37 -18.50 -8.54 -7.68
CA PHE A 37 -17.76 -8.10 -6.51
C PHE A 37 -18.68 -8.12 -5.28
N PHE A 38 -18.42 -9.08 -4.38
CA PHE A 38 -19.17 -9.28 -3.14
C PHE A 38 -18.57 -8.44 -2.01
N TYR A 39 -19.37 -7.58 -1.39
CA TYR A 39 -18.95 -6.69 -0.31
C TYR A 39 -20.04 -6.51 0.73
N THR A 40 -19.68 -6.04 1.92
CA THR A 40 -20.63 -5.70 2.98
C THR A 40 -20.47 -4.24 3.43
N ASN A 41 -21.47 -3.77 4.22
CA ASN A 41 -21.37 -2.52 4.94
C ASN A 41 -20.98 -2.74 6.42
N ALA A 42 -20.88 -3.98 6.87
CA ALA A 42 -20.60 -4.26 8.26
C ALA A 42 -19.10 -4.15 8.53
N ALA A 43 -18.74 -3.42 9.58
CA ALA A 43 -17.42 -3.52 10.18
C ALA A 43 -17.28 -4.91 10.86
N PRO A 44 -16.40 -5.78 10.38
CA PRO A 44 -16.35 -7.15 10.89
C PRO A 44 -15.76 -7.30 12.28
N PHE A 45 -15.27 -6.23 12.91
CA PHE A 45 -14.48 -6.31 14.14
C PHE A 45 -15.01 -5.41 15.24
N ILE A 46 -15.96 -5.91 16.05
CA ILE A 46 -16.53 -5.11 17.15
C ILE A 46 -15.53 -4.96 18.34
N ASN A 47 -14.54 -5.84 18.49
CA ASN A 47 -13.57 -5.82 19.60
C ASN A 47 -12.13 -5.51 19.19
N SER A 48 -11.86 -5.13 17.95
CA SER A 48 -10.54 -4.68 17.56
C SER A 48 -10.46 -3.14 17.61
N SER A 49 -9.30 -2.62 17.95
CA SER A 49 -8.97 -1.21 17.75
C SER A 49 -8.98 -0.80 16.25
N PHE A 50 -9.30 -1.72 15.37
CA PHE A 50 -9.37 -1.53 13.95
C PHE A 50 -10.78 -1.09 13.57
N VAL A 51 -10.96 0.21 13.42
CA VAL A 51 -12.18 0.76 12.83
C VAL A 51 -12.06 0.63 11.33
N HIS A 52 -12.84 -0.26 10.72
CA HIS A 52 -13.00 -0.24 9.27
C HIS A 52 -13.75 1.05 8.89
N PRO A 53 -13.18 1.83 7.96
CA PRO A 53 -13.92 2.99 7.45
C PRO A 53 -15.17 2.52 6.72
N ASP A 54 -16.21 3.36 6.75
CA ASP A 54 -17.42 3.16 5.96
C ASP A 54 -17.11 3.00 4.47
N ASN A 55 -18.03 2.41 3.73
CA ASN A 55 -17.90 2.31 2.29
C ASN A 55 -17.74 3.72 1.67
N ASP A 56 -16.79 3.86 0.77
CA ASP A 56 -16.54 5.10 0.05
C ASP A 56 -17.39 5.13 -1.25
N ASP A 57 -18.39 6.00 -1.30
CA ASP A 57 -19.30 6.17 -2.45
C ASP A 57 -18.54 6.46 -3.75
N ARG A 58 -17.41 7.13 -3.68
CA ARG A 58 -16.55 7.39 -4.87
C ARG A 58 -15.97 6.09 -5.41
N ARG A 59 -15.66 5.14 -4.54
CA ARG A 59 -15.14 3.81 -4.93
C ARG A 59 -16.24 2.95 -5.51
N ILE A 60 -17.43 2.99 -4.92
CA ILE A 60 -18.64 2.32 -5.46
C ILE A 60 -18.89 2.82 -6.87
N LYS A 61 -18.99 4.14 -7.04
CA LYS A 61 -19.21 4.74 -8.37
C LYS A 61 -18.12 4.37 -9.37
N LEU A 62 -16.85 4.41 -9.00
CA LEU A 62 -15.74 4.00 -9.87
C LEU A 62 -15.90 2.56 -10.36
N MET A 63 -16.28 1.65 -9.49
CA MET A 63 -16.49 0.24 -9.82
C MET A 63 -17.69 0.05 -10.75
N GLU A 64 -18.82 0.72 -10.48
CA GLU A 64 -20.03 0.71 -11.33
C GLU A 64 -19.75 1.29 -12.71
N ASP A 65 -19.13 2.47 -12.80
CA ASP A 65 -18.72 3.11 -14.05
C ASP A 65 -17.72 2.22 -14.83
N SER A 66 -16.94 1.43 -14.10
CA SER A 66 -16.09 0.38 -14.65
C SER A 66 -16.87 -0.89 -15.04
N GLY A 67 -18.21 -0.96 -14.90
CA GLY A 67 -19.09 -2.09 -15.27
C GLY A 67 -18.85 -3.35 -14.45
N ILE A 68 -18.41 -3.20 -13.21
CA ILE A 68 -18.35 -4.29 -12.23
C ILE A 68 -19.75 -4.49 -11.64
N ASN A 69 -20.20 -5.72 -11.56
CA ASN A 69 -21.45 -6.04 -10.89
C ASN A 69 -21.20 -6.09 -9.37
N LEU A 70 -21.73 -5.10 -8.65
CA LEU A 70 -21.57 -4.98 -7.21
C LEU A 70 -22.70 -5.73 -6.49
N ILE A 71 -22.34 -6.74 -5.69
CA ILE A 71 -23.27 -7.56 -4.92
C ILE A 71 -23.06 -7.28 -3.44
N LYS A 72 -24.01 -6.55 -2.86
CA LYS A 72 -24.01 -6.25 -1.44
C LYS A 72 -24.51 -7.44 -0.65
N VAL A 73 -23.70 -7.90 0.28
CA VAL A 73 -24.01 -9.01 1.18
C VAL A 73 -24.47 -8.45 2.52
N ASN A 74 -25.57 -8.98 3.03
CA ASN A 74 -26.04 -8.67 4.37
C ASN A 74 -25.36 -9.61 5.36
N VAL A 75 -24.80 -9.06 6.42
CA VAL A 75 -24.18 -9.81 7.48
C VAL A 75 -24.56 -9.24 8.84
N GLU A 76 -24.89 -10.15 9.76
CA GLU A 76 -24.92 -9.86 11.18
C GLU A 76 -23.65 -10.45 11.78
N ALA A 77 -22.75 -9.58 12.24
CA ALA A 77 -21.53 -10.03 12.87
C ALA A 77 -21.85 -10.58 14.25
N LYS A 78 -21.57 -11.86 14.47
CA LYS A 78 -21.37 -12.38 15.81
C LYS A 78 -19.88 -12.61 15.98
N ILE A 79 -19.32 -12.00 16.99
CA ILE A 79 -17.94 -12.21 17.37
C ILE A 79 -17.92 -13.46 18.22
N GLY A 80 -17.23 -14.48 17.74
CA GLY A 80 -16.77 -15.56 18.59
C GLY A 80 -15.63 -15.05 19.48
N ASP A 81 -15.48 -15.61 20.65
CA ASP A 81 -14.38 -15.30 21.58
C ASP A 81 -13.01 -15.79 21.05
N LYS A 82 -12.97 -16.39 19.85
CA LYS A 82 -11.77 -16.98 19.22
C LYS A 82 -11.76 -16.71 17.72
N GLU A 83 -10.61 -16.35 17.19
CA GLU A 83 -10.36 -16.38 15.76
C GLU A 83 -10.36 -17.83 15.20
N PRO A 84 -10.80 -18.04 13.94
CA PRO A 84 -11.30 -17.04 12.98
C PRO A 84 -12.71 -16.56 13.35
N TYR A 85 -12.98 -15.29 13.02
CA TYR A 85 -14.28 -14.67 13.26
C TYR A 85 -15.36 -15.41 12.48
N GLU A 86 -16.36 -15.91 13.18
CA GLU A 86 -17.54 -16.52 12.56
C GLU A 86 -18.60 -15.45 12.34
N TRP A 87 -18.99 -15.31 11.10
CA TRP A 87 -20.15 -14.49 10.72
C TRP A 87 -21.39 -15.31 10.85
N ILE A 88 -22.34 -14.85 11.62
CA ILE A 88 -23.64 -15.52 11.80
C ILE A 88 -24.68 -14.70 11.04
N ASN A 89 -25.61 -15.38 10.39
CA ASN A 89 -26.69 -14.81 9.60
C ASN A 89 -26.16 -13.91 8.47
N THR A 90 -25.66 -14.52 7.43
CA THR A 90 -25.32 -13.86 6.16
C THR A 90 -26.13 -14.49 5.03
N ASP A 91 -26.55 -13.67 4.07
CA ASP A 91 -27.15 -14.11 2.81
C ASP A 91 -26.10 -14.43 1.73
N PHE A 92 -24.81 -14.43 2.09
CA PHE A 92 -23.73 -14.68 1.14
C PHE A 92 -23.91 -15.98 0.37
N TRP A 93 -24.24 -17.07 1.06
CA TRP A 93 -24.40 -18.39 0.44
C TRP A 93 -25.68 -18.53 -0.41
N ASP A 94 -26.65 -17.64 -0.25
CA ASP A 94 -27.83 -17.56 -1.12
C ASP A 94 -27.50 -16.78 -2.42
N LEU A 95 -26.52 -15.86 -2.35
CA LEU A 95 -26.09 -15.02 -3.45
C LEU A 95 -24.91 -15.62 -4.23
N PHE A 96 -24.07 -16.41 -3.59
CA PHE A 96 -22.82 -16.96 -4.12
C PHE A 96 -22.94 -18.46 -4.40
N ASP A 97 -22.69 -18.83 -5.65
CA ASP A 97 -22.64 -20.22 -6.12
C ASP A 97 -21.29 -20.44 -6.80
N GLU A 98 -20.42 -21.21 -6.16
CA GLU A 98 -19.05 -21.48 -6.63
C GLU A 98 -19.00 -21.96 -8.09
N SER A 99 -20.00 -22.76 -8.52
CA SER A 99 -20.05 -23.36 -9.84
C SER A 99 -20.22 -22.34 -10.99
N LYS A 100 -20.62 -21.12 -10.67
CA LYS A 100 -20.80 -20.04 -11.67
C LYS A 100 -19.50 -19.33 -12.02
N TYR A 101 -18.44 -19.53 -11.26
CA TYR A 101 -17.18 -18.80 -11.39
C TYR A 101 -16.04 -19.71 -11.81
N CYS A 102 -15.22 -19.24 -12.75
CA CYS A 102 -13.99 -19.94 -13.09
C CYS A 102 -12.90 -19.76 -12.03
N ALA A 103 -12.98 -18.69 -11.24
CA ALA A 103 -12.13 -18.47 -10.08
C ALA A 103 -12.78 -17.49 -9.08
N VAL A 104 -12.30 -17.54 -7.85
CA VAL A 104 -12.61 -16.59 -6.77
C VAL A 104 -11.35 -15.82 -6.45
N GLN A 105 -11.43 -14.49 -6.49
CA GLN A 105 -10.37 -13.59 -6.07
C GLN A 105 -10.63 -13.07 -4.67
N THR A 106 -9.65 -13.17 -3.81
CA THR A 106 -9.70 -12.57 -2.47
C THR A 106 -8.40 -11.83 -2.14
N GLY A 107 -8.46 -10.97 -1.13
CA GLY A 107 -7.29 -10.29 -0.58
C GLY A 107 -7.34 -10.37 0.92
N ARG A 108 -6.35 -10.99 1.53
CA ARG A 108 -6.33 -11.24 2.97
C ARG A 108 -5.05 -10.74 3.63
N GLY A 109 -5.16 -10.50 4.93
CA GLY A 109 -4.04 -10.11 5.77
C GLY A 109 -3.07 -11.26 6.10
N GLY A 110 -3.30 -12.47 5.58
CA GLY A 110 -2.46 -13.64 5.80
C GLY A 110 -2.94 -14.56 6.93
N TYR A 111 -4.19 -14.50 7.25
CA TYR A 111 -4.90 -15.40 8.16
C TYR A 111 -6.22 -15.85 7.53
N PRO A 112 -6.84 -16.95 8.00
CA PRO A 112 -8.13 -17.38 7.51
C PRO A 112 -9.17 -16.28 7.70
N GLU A 113 -9.78 -15.83 6.61
CA GLU A 113 -10.87 -14.85 6.62
C GLU A 113 -12.17 -15.51 6.13
N TYR A 114 -13.29 -15.16 6.76
CA TYR A 114 -14.60 -15.54 6.27
C TYR A 114 -14.98 -14.67 5.03
N PRO A 115 -15.60 -15.20 3.98
CA PRO A 115 -15.99 -16.61 3.77
C PRO A 115 -14.90 -17.48 3.12
N PHE A 116 -13.72 -16.92 2.90
CA PHE A 116 -12.60 -17.59 2.21
C PHE A 116 -12.27 -18.97 2.82
N ASN A 117 -12.25 -19.07 4.13
CA ASN A 117 -11.97 -20.31 4.86
C ASN A 117 -12.96 -21.44 4.53
N LEU A 118 -14.18 -21.13 4.07
CA LEU A 118 -15.23 -22.09 3.74
C LEU A 118 -15.36 -22.39 2.24
N ILE A 119 -14.68 -21.66 1.36
CA ILE A 119 -14.67 -21.90 -0.09
C ILE A 119 -13.65 -23.03 -0.36
N ASN A 120 -14.12 -24.19 -0.82
CA ASN A 120 -13.28 -25.37 -0.97
C ASN A 120 -13.22 -25.93 -2.40
N ASP A 121 -14.23 -25.70 -3.22
CA ASP A 121 -14.34 -26.29 -4.56
C ASP A 121 -13.89 -25.33 -5.67
N ALA A 122 -14.13 -24.03 -5.53
CA ALA A 122 -13.70 -23.06 -6.51
C ALA A 122 -12.18 -22.88 -6.51
N LYS A 123 -11.60 -22.64 -7.68
CA LYS A 123 -10.21 -22.17 -7.81
C LYS A 123 -10.08 -20.80 -7.16
N ILE A 124 -9.02 -20.60 -6.40
CA ILE A 124 -8.78 -19.35 -5.70
C ILE A 124 -7.56 -18.64 -6.27
N ILE A 125 -7.71 -17.35 -6.55
CA ILE A 125 -6.62 -16.39 -6.69
C ILE A 125 -6.53 -15.63 -5.38
N ASP A 126 -5.45 -15.80 -4.63
CA ASP A 126 -5.30 -15.19 -3.31
C ASP A 126 -4.26 -14.07 -3.35
N SER A 127 -4.69 -12.85 -3.10
CA SER A 127 -3.77 -11.71 -2.92
C SER A 127 -3.41 -11.58 -1.45
N ILE A 128 -2.16 -11.86 -1.10
CA ILE A 128 -1.66 -11.88 0.26
C ILE A 128 -0.95 -10.58 0.58
N HIS A 129 -1.45 -9.83 1.57
CA HIS A 129 -0.93 -8.52 1.94
C HIS A 129 -0.10 -8.50 3.24
N SER A 130 0.07 -9.68 3.85
CA SER A 130 1.02 -9.93 4.94
C SER A 130 1.91 -11.13 4.61
N PHE A 131 2.63 -11.64 5.59
CA PHE A 131 3.57 -12.76 5.37
C PHE A 131 3.13 -14.07 6.06
N SER A 132 2.00 -14.07 6.71
CA SER A 132 1.40 -15.27 7.28
C SER A 132 0.20 -15.65 6.42
N GLY A 133 0.26 -16.77 5.78
CA GLY A 133 -0.84 -17.28 4.99
C GLY A 133 -0.79 -18.78 4.96
N GLU A 134 -1.94 -19.42 5.22
CA GLU A 134 -2.09 -20.84 4.98
C GLU A 134 -2.27 -21.10 3.50
N ASP A 135 -1.55 -22.09 2.97
CA ASP A 135 -1.78 -22.56 1.61
C ASP A 135 -2.98 -23.51 1.64
N LYS A 136 -4.09 -23.08 1.06
CA LYS A 136 -5.26 -23.94 0.86
C LYS A 136 -5.06 -24.76 -0.42
N PRO A 137 -5.50 -26.03 -0.46
CA PRO A 137 -5.35 -26.90 -1.62
C PRO A 137 -5.90 -26.31 -2.94
N ASN A 138 -7.01 -25.56 -2.85
CA ASN A 138 -7.68 -24.94 -3.99
C ASN A 138 -7.15 -23.53 -4.37
N ILE A 139 -6.09 -23.04 -3.71
CA ILE A 139 -5.35 -21.87 -4.22
C ILE A 139 -4.67 -22.29 -5.53
N GLU A 140 -5.09 -21.69 -6.62
CA GLU A 140 -4.48 -21.86 -7.93
C GLU A 140 -3.32 -20.88 -8.15
N LYS A 141 -3.48 -19.63 -7.68
CA LYS A 141 -2.46 -18.59 -7.69
C LYS A 141 -2.44 -17.82 -6.39
N ALA A 142 -1.24 -17.60 -5.87
CA ALA A 142 -0.96 -16.71 -4.74
C ALA A 142 -0.22 -15.47 -5.24
N ILE A 143 -0.85 -14.30 -5.16
CA ILE A 143 -0.23 -13.04 -5.53
C ILE A 143 0.43 -12.44 -4.29
N LEU A 144 1.73 -12.27 -4.37
CA LEU A 144 2.58 -11.69 -3.33
C LEU A 144 3.15 -10.36 -3.83
N LEU A 145 3.43 -9.44 -2.93
CA LEU A 145 3.77 -8.06 -3.31
C LEU A 145 5.27 -7.84 -3.56
N CYS A 146 6.13 -8.74 -3.06
CA CYS A 146 7.59 -8.64 -3.19
C CYS A 146 8.27 -10.00 -2.94
N GLU A 147 9.54 -10.14 -3.33
CA GLU A 147 10.30 -11.37 -3.14
C GLU A 147 10.53 -11.71 -1.66
N TRP A 148 10.77 -10.68 -0.83
CA TRP A 148 10.87 -10.88 0.63
C TRP A 148 9.62 -11.54 1.21
N GLN A 149 8.44 -11.12 0.76
CA GLN A 149 7.18 -11.71 1.17
C GLN A 149 7.05 -13.16 0.65
N LEU A 150 7.45 -13.41 -0.60
CA LEU A 150 7.46 -14.76 -1.16
C LEU A 150 8.32 -15.70 -0.32
N ASP A 151 9.50 -15.28 0.09
CA ASP A 151 10.38 -16.10 0.93
C ASP A 151 9.76 -16.39 2.29
N LYS A 152 9.12 -15.41 2.92
CA LYS A 152 8.42 -15.58 4.20
C LYS A 152 7.22 -16.52 4.07
N TRP A 153 6.39 -16.28 3.06
CA TRP A 153 5.19 -17.09 2.81
C TRP A 153 5.55 -18.55 2.51
N SER A 154 6.56 -18.78 1.68
CA SER A 154 7.01 -20.16 1.37
C SER A 154 7.65 -20.85 2.58
N SER A 155 8.36 -20.11 3.43
CA SER A 155 8.89 -20.65 4.69
C SER A 155 7.79 -21.02 5.69
N SER A 156 6.59 -20.47 5.51
CA SER A 156 5.39 -20.79 6.32
C SER A 156 4.49 -21.84 5.68
N GLY A 157 4.98 -22.58 4.67
CA GLY A 157 4.26 -23.68 4.01
C GLY A 157 3.61 -23.33 2.67
N GLY A 158 3.77 -22.11 2.18
CA GLY A 158 3.24 -21.71 0.88
C GLY A 158 3.95 -22.40 -0.29
N ASN A 159 3.19 -22.77 -1.32
CA ASN A 159 3.71 -23.44 -2.51
C ASN A 159 4.23 -22.43 -3.53
N LYS A 160 5.57 -22.35 -3.69
CA LYS A 160 6.22 -21.41 -4.62
C LYS A 160 5.76 -21.56 -6.08
N ASP A 161 5.36 -22.76 -6.52
CA ASP A 161 4.92 -22.99 -7.90
C ASP A 161 3.60 -22.28 -8.23
N LYS A 162 2.81 -21.97 -7.20
CA LYS A 162 1.57 -21.20 -7.31
C LYS A 162 1.77 -19.70 -7.14
N ALA A 163 2.95 -19.29 -6.68
CA ALA A 163 3.23 -17.90 -6.31
C ALA A 163 3.59 -17.03 -7.52
N VAL A 164 3.10 -15.80 -7.50
CA VAL A 164 3.45 -14.75 -8.47
C VAL A 164 3.73 -13.45 -7.71
N VAL A 165 4.88 -12.83 -7.98
CA VAL A 165 5.21 -11.53 -7.37
C VAL A 165 4.70 -10.39 -8.24
N ILE A 166 3.68 -9.69 -7.72
CA ILE A 166 3.04 -8.54 -8.35
C ILE A 166 2.96 -7.41 -7.33
N PRO A 167 3.75 -6.34 -7.47
CA PRO A 167 3.72 -5.23 -6.53
C PRO A 167 2.40 -4.47 -6.58
N GLY A 168 2.17 -3.65 -5.55
CA GLY A 168 1.00 -2.78 -5.50
C GLY A 168 0.97 -1.77 -6.66
N LEU A 169 -0.24 -1.50 -7.13
CA LEU A 169 -0.51 -0.42 -8.10
C LEU A 169 -0.73 0.88 -7.35
N ILE A 170 -0.18 1.95 -7.89
CA ILE A 170 -0.47 3.32 -7.46
C ILE A 170 -1.28 4.05 -8.52
N SER A 171 -2.10 5.00 -8.08
CA SER A 171 -2.75 5.95 -8.97
C SER A 171 -1.80 7.10 -9.27
N VAL A 172 -1.63 7.43 -10.53
CA VAL A 172 -0.71 8.48 -10.98
C VAL A 172 -1.51 9.58 -11.67
N PRO A 173 -1.59 10.78 -11.12
CA PRO A 173 -2.24 11.91 -11.80
C PRO A 173 -1.34 12.44 -12.92
N GLU A 174 -1.93 13.27 -13.78
CA GLU A 174 -1.13 14.06 -14.69
C GLU A 174 -0.13 14.93 -13.93
N LYS A 175 1.13 14.94 -14.39
CA LYS A 175 2.18 15.76 -13.78
C LYS A 175 1.82 17.25 -13.87
N ARG A 176 1.62 17.89 -12.72
CA ARG A 176 1.40 19.33 -12.60
C ARG A 176 2.56 19.95 -11.84
N LYS A 177 2.86 21.22 -12.15
CA LYS A 177 3.82 21.97 -11.35
C LYS A 177 3.23 22.21 -9.95
N SER A 178 3.95 21.81 -8.92
CA SER A 178 3.60 22.10 -7.54
C SER A 178 3.97 23.54 -7.19
N ASN A 179 3.12 24.21 -6.43
CA ASN A 179 3.42 25.50 -5.80
C ASN A 179 3.48 25.36 -4.26
N LEU A 180 3.52 24.14 -3.75
CA LEU A 180 3.47 23.87 -2.32
C LEU A 180 4.66 24.49 -1.57
N ARG A 181 5.86 24.45 -2.12
CA ARG A 181 7.02 25.15 -1.51
C ARG A 181 6.73 26.64 -1.29
N GLN A 182 6.18 27.31 -2.28
CA GLN A 182 5.82 28.74 -2.20
C GLN A 182 4.74 28.97 -1.12
N LYS A 183 3.69 28.14 -1.11
CA LYS A 183 2.60 28.21 -0.10
C LYS A 183 3.13 28.03 1.32
N LEU A 184 4.17 27.24 1.52
CA LEU A 184 4.79 26.96 2.80
C LEU A 184 5.95 27.90 3.16
N GLY A 185 6.25 28.88 2.32
CA GLY A 185 7.38 29.80 2.52
C GLY A 185 8.76 29.14 2.46
N ILE A 186 8.88 28.06 1.69
CA ILE A 186 10.13 27.33 1.50
C ILE A 186 10.86 27.90 0.28
N PRO A 187 12.12 28.35 0.42
CA PRO A 187 12.91 28.84 -0.71
C PRO A 187 13.06 27.77 -1.82
N GLU A 188 13.05 28.19 -3.08
CA GLU A 188 13.20 27.27 -4.22
C GLU A 188 14.50 26.45 -4.18
N ASN A 189 15.57 27.06 -3.71
CA ASN A 189 16.89 26.45 -3.60
C ASN A 189 17.09 25.64 -2.31
N ALA A 190 16.12 25.58 -1.42
CA ALA A 190 16.18 24.76 -0.21
C ALA A 190 16.18 23.27 -0.57
N PHE A 191 16.90 22.47 0.21
CA PHE A 191 16.86 21.02 0.13
C PHE A 191 15.78 20.48 1.07
N VAL A 192 14.86 19.67 0.56
CA VAL A 192 13.66 19.30 1.29
C VAL A 192 13.58 17.78 1.48
N PHE A 193 13.66 17.35 2.72
CA PHE A 193 13.31 15.98 3.14
C PHE A 193 11.83 15.90 3.47
N GLY A 194 11.23 14.72 3.39
CA GLY A 194 9.86 14.58 3.86
C GLY A 194 9.31 13.18 3.71
N PHE A 195 8.20 12.93 4.36
CA PHE A 195 7.42 11.72 4.17
C PHE A 195 5.92 12.01 4.27
N HIS A 196 5.13 11.15 3.62
CA HIS A 196 3.71 11.02 3.91
C HIS A 196 3.41 9.64 4.46
N GLN A 197 2.43 9.55 5.35
CA GLN A 197 2.14 8.33 6.08
C GLN A 197 0.70 8.33 6.61
N GLY A 198 0.13 7.13 6.81
CA GLY A 198 -1.18 6.99 7.46
C GLY A 198 -1.20 7.47 8.91
N ASN A 199 -2.41 7.67 9.46
CA ASN A 199 -2.64 8.28 10.79
C ASN A 199 -2.62 7.28 11.96
N ARG A 200 -2.01 6.09 11.82
CA ARG A 200 -1.94 5.11 12.91
C ARG A 200 -0.74 5.36 13.81
N SER A 201 -0.98 5.42 15.12
CA SER A 201 0.08 5.67 16.11
C SER A 201 1.11 4.54 16.19
N GLU A 202 0.69 3.31 15.91
CA GLU A 202 1.51 2.11 15.99
C GLU A 202 2.66 2.09 14.98
N ILE A 203 2.48 2.79 13.87
CA ILE A 203 3.51 2.85 12.81
C ILE A 203 4.55 3.95 13.03
N PHE A 204 4.43 4.70 14.13
CA PHE A 204 5.35 5.81 14.40
C PHE A 204 6.79 5.35 14.61
N SER A 205 7.71 5.95 13.87
CA SER A 205 9.14 5.87 14.10
C SER A 205 9.75 7.28 14.08
N PRO A 206 10.39 7.73 15.16
CA PRO A 206 10.98 9.07 15.22
C PRO A 206 12.32 9.18 14.48
N VAL A 207 12.84 8.10 13.93
CA VAL A 207 14.22 8.01 13.40
C VAL A 207 14.55 9.10 12.39
N SER A 208 13.69 9.35 11.42
CA SER A 208 13.94 10.37 10.39
C SER A 208 13.93 11.79 10.96
N LEU A 209 13.02 12.08 11.89
CA LEU A 209 12.94 13.38 12.57
C LEU A 209 14.11 13.59 13.53
N MET A 210 14.52 12.55 14.27
CA MET A 210 15.70 12.60 15.12
C MET A 210 16.96 12.82 14.29
N ALA A 211 17.08 12.19 13.13
CA ALA A 211 18.18 12.40 12.21
C ALA A 211 18.21 13.83 11.68
N TYR A 212 17.04 14.32 11.24
CA TYR A 212 16.91 15.70 10.75
C TYR A 212 17.27 16.73 11.82
N SER A 213 16.91 16.51 13.11
CA SER A 213 17.27 17.43 14.19
C SER A 213 18.77 17.66 14.34
N LYS A 214 19.60 16.68 13.91
CA LYS A 214 21.07 16.77 13.99
C LYS A 214 21.68 17.58 12.84
N ILE A 215 20.95 17.76 11.74
CA ILE A 215 21.48 18.38 10.50
C ILE A 215 20.71 19.63 10.10
N ALA A 216 19.67 20.00 10.82
CA ALA A 216 18.81 21.13 10.47
C ALA A 216 19.58 22.45 10.41
N HIS A 217 19.43 23.21 9.32
CA HIS A 217 19.96 24.54 9.13
C HIS A 217 19.05 25.34 8.19
N GLU A 218 19.27 26.62 8.01
CA GLU A 218 18.40 27.53 7.24
C GLU A 218 18.18 27.14 5.76
N GLY A 219 19.07 26.32 5.19
CA GLY A 219 19.00 25.86 3.80
C GLY A 219 18.26 24.56 3.58
N ASN A 220 17.84 23.85 4.65
CA ASN A 220 17.09 22.61 4.53
C ASN A 220 15.78 22.60 5.31
N TYR A 221 14.85 21.78 4.85
CA TYR A 221 13.49 21.67 5.42
C TYR A 221 13.07 20.21 5.56
N PHE A 222 12.10 19.98 6.45
CA PHE A 222 11.47 18.68 6.59
C PHE A 222 9.94 18.82 6.53
N LEU A 223 9.32 18.11 5.59
CA LEU A 223 7.88 18.11 5.38
C LEU A 223 7.26 16.80 5.87
N ILE A 224 6.17 16.91 6.62
CA ILE A 224 5.35 15.78 7.05
C ILE A 224 3.96 15.97 6.48
N MET A 225 3.42 14.99 5.75
CA MET A 225 2.01 14.97 5.38
C MET A 225 1.32 13.81 6.09
N GLY A 226 0.29 14.09 6.86
CA GLY A 226 -0.40 13.09 7.67
C GLY A 226 0.40 12.74 8.92
N GLY A 227 0.45 11.44 9.19
CA GLY A 227 1.02 10.93 10.43
C GLY A 227 0.04 11.00 11.59
N ALA A 228 0.24 10.12 12.57
CA ALA A 228 -0.54 10.10 13.78
C ALA A 228 -0.21 11.29 14.69
N GLU A 229 -1.01 11.49 15.73
CA GLU A 229 -0.82 12.55 16.71
C GLU A 229 0.61 12.54 17.30
N ASN A 230 1.15 11.37 17.60
CA ASN A 230 2.51 11.21 18.11
C ASN A 230 3.61 11.69 17.16
N HIS A 231 3.43 11.61 15.83
CA HIS A 231 4.33 12.23 14.87
C HIS A 231 4.31 13.76 14.98
N ARG A 232 3.10 14.32 15.06
CA ARG A 232 2.87 15.76 15.20
C ARG A 232 3.44 16.28 16.51
N ASP A 233 3.17 15.58 17.60
CA ASP A 233 3.69 15.92 18.92
C ASP A 233 5.22 15.90 18.96
N PHE A 234 5.84 14.90 18.36
CA PHE A 234 7.29 14.83 18.28
C PHE A 234 7.87 15.99 17.46
N ALA A 235 7.31 16.25 16.29
CA ALA A 235 7.75 17.36 15.44
C ALA A 235 7.54 18.73 16.12
N ASN A 236 6.42 18.93 16.81
CA ASN A 236 6.16 20.15 17.56
C ASN A 236 7.16 20.35 18.72
N LYS A 237 7.50 19.27 19.44
CA LYS A 237 8.49 19.32 20.53
C LYS A 237 9.90 19.65 20.05
N MET A 238 10.23 19.34 18.79
CA MET A 238 11.50 19.77 18.20
C MET A 238 11.64 21.29 18.10
N ASN A 239 10.52 22.01 18.07
CA ASN A 239 10.44 23.46 17.94
C ASN A 239 11.37 24.03 16.82
N ASN A 240 11.43 23.33 15.69
CA ASN A 240 12.28 23.71 14.58
C ASN A 240 11.45 24.43 13.51
N PRO A 241 11.78 25.70 13.18
CA PRO A 241 10.99 26.48 12.22
C PRO A 241 11.07 25.94 10.78
N ASN A 242 11.95 25.02 10.48
CA ASN A 242 12.06 24.42 9.15
C ASN A 242 11.28 23.08 9.03
N VAL A 243 10.62 22.62 10.08
CA VAL A 243 9.67 21.51 10.00
C VAL A 243 8.29 22.06 9.64
N ARG A 244 7.67 21.47 8.64
CA ARG A 244 6.30 21.80 8.21
C ARG A 244 5.41 20.58 8.30
N ILE A 245 4.25 20.72 8.91
CA ILE A 245 3.28 19.64 9.09
C ILE A 245 2.04 19.98 8.29
N LEU A 246 1.67 19.09 7.36
CA LEU A 246 0.45 19.17 6.58
C LEU A 246 -0.55 18.14 7.10
N ASP A 247 -1.82 18.40 6.87
CA ASP A 247 -2.86 17.46 7.21
C ASP A 247 -2.80 16.19 6.36
N HIS A 248 -3.36 15.11 6.89
CA HIS A 248 -3.51 13.88 6.14
C HIS A 248 -4.39 14.12 4.91
N SER A 249 -3.98 13.57 3.80
CA SER A 249 -4.79 13.55 2.59
C SER A 249 -4.86 12.14 2.01
N SER A 250 -6.04 11.80 1.47
CA SER A 250 -6.25 10.64 0.60
C SER A 250 -6.38 11.04 -0.88
N SER A 251 -6.28 12.35 -1.18
CA SER A 251 -6.28 12.86 -2.55
C SER A 251 -4.97 12.50 -3.25
N VAL A 252 -5.12 11.86 -4.41
CA VAL A 252 -3.98 11.50 -5.25
C VAL A 252 -3.20 12.76 -5.67
N GLU A 253 -3.92 13.83 -6.01
CA GLU A 253 -3.34 15.09 -6.44
C GLU A 253 -2.51 15.75 -5.34
N GLU A 254 -3.03 15.80 -4.11
CA GLU A 254 -2.33 16.42 -2.97
C GLU A 254 -1.09 15.62 -2.57
N ILE A 255 -1.17 14.28 -2.56
CA ILE A 255 -0.02 13.42 -2.30
C ILE A 255 1.07 13.65 -3.35
N HIS A 256 0.70 13.73 -4.62
CA HIS A 256 1.67 13.97 -5.69
C HIS A 256 2.20 15.41 -5.70
N GLU A 257 1.39 16.42 -5.30
CA GLU A 257 1.87 17.78 -5.06
C GLU A 257 2.92 17.81 -3.95
N PHE A 258 2.67 17.09 -2.84
CA PHE A 258 3.62 16.93 -1.74
C PHE A 258 4.93 16.28 -2.21
N LEU A 259 4.86 15.14 -2.90
CA LEU A 259 6.03 14.41 -3.37
C LEU A 259 6.85 15.22 -4.39
N SER A 260 6.19 16.04 -5.21
CA SER A 260 6.88 16.97 -6.10
C SER A 260 7.66 18.05 -5.35
N SER A 261 7.27 18.33 -4.10
CA SER A 261 7.83 19.41 -3.29
C SER A 261 8.99 18.99 -2.39
N ILE A 262 9.26 17.71 -2.27
CA ILE A 262 10.43 17.17 -1.54
C ILE A 262 11.55 16.79 -2.51
N ASP A 263 12.77 16.67 -2.00
CA ASP A 263 13.92 16.13 -2.73
C ASP A 263 14.17 14.67 -2.37
N VAL A 264 14.07 14.31 -1.09
CA VAL A 264 14.32 12.97 -0.57
C VAL A 264 13.12 12.49 0.24
N PHE A 265 12.68 11.27 -0.02
CA PHE A 265 11.66 10.62 0.79
C PHE A 265 12.29 9.98 2.03
N ALA A 266 12.07 10.60 3.18
CA ALA A 266 12.66 10.21 4.47
C ALA A 266 11.77 9.18 5.19
N HIS A 267 11.68 7.97 4.63
CA HIS A 267 10.82 6.90 5.13
C HIS A 267 11.22 6.44 6.53
N ALA A 268 10.24 6.39 7.44
CA ALA A 268 10.45 5.88 8.79
C ALA A 268 9.14 5.27 9.34
N ARG A 269 9.13 3.95 9.51
CA ARG A 269 8.02 3.20 10.11
C ARG A 269 8.53 2.15 11.08
N SER A 270 7.92 2.05 12.25
CA SER A 270 8.28 1.08 13.29
C SER A 270 8.05 -0.37 12.86
N ASP A 271 6.99 -0.63 12.10
CA ASP A 271 6.62 -1.95 11.58
C ASP A 271 7.25 -2.28 10.21
N GLY A 272 7.83 -1.28 9.53
CA GLY A 272 8.30 -1.43 8.15
C GLY A 272 7.16 -1.59 7.15
N GLU A 273 7.47 -2.10 5.99
CA GLU A 273 6.50 -2.27 4.89
C GLU A 273 6.75 -3.57 4.13
N VAL A 274 5.69 -4.30 3.80
CA VAL A 274 5.78 -5.41 2.83
C VAL A 274 5.98 -4.84 1.42
N CYS A 275 5.11 -3.91 1.04
CA CYS A 275 5.23 -3.15 -0.21
C CYS A 275 4.59 -1.78 0.01
N SER A 276 5.41 -0.76 0.09
CA SER A 276 4.98 0.60 0.38
C SER A 276 4.48 1.31 -0.86
N ALA A 277 3.19 1.69 -0.88
CA ALA A 277 2.66 2.57 -1.92
C ALA A 277 3.37 3.93 -1.90
N ALA A 278 3.62 4.48 -0.71
CA ALA A 278 4.30 5.77 -0.55
C ALA A 278 5.73 5.78 -1.14
N ILE A 279 6.46 4.68 -1.01
CA ILE A 279 7.78 4.53 -1.66
C ILE A 279 7.61 4.46 -3.18
N ILE A 280 6.64 3.69 -3.70
CA ILE A 280 6.40 3.61 -5.16
C ILE A 280 6.03 4.99 -5.72
N GLU A 281 5.19 5.74 -5.02
CA GLU A 281 4.83 7.11 -5.37
C GLU A 281 6.05 8.05 -5.36
N ALA A 282 6.94 7.91 -4.36
CA ALA A 282 8.20 8.66 -4.32
C ALA A 282 9.12 8.31 -5.52
N LEU A 283 9.24 7.03 -5.86
CA LEU A 283 10.01 6.56 -7.03
C LEU A 283 9.43 7.10 -8.35
N TYR A 284 8.10 7.22 -8.48
CA TYR A 284 7.47 7.87 -9.63
C TYR A 284 7.92 9.33 -9.79
N HIS A 285 8.12 10.03 -8.69
CA HIS A 285 8.64 11.40 -8.66
C HIS A 285 10.18 11.46 -8.67
N GLU A 286 10.84 10.33 -8.96
CA GLU A 286 12.30 10.24 -9.01
C GLU A 286 12.97 10.67 -7.68
N LYS A 287 12.29 10.41 -6.53
CA LYS A 287 12.82 10.75 -5.22
C LYS A 287 13.63 9.58 -4.64
N PRO A 288 14.91 9.81 -4.33
CA PRO A 288 15.68 8.85 -3.53
C PRO A 288 15.02 8.63 -2.18
N VAL A 289 15.17 7.42 -1.63
CA VAL A 289 14.56 7.05 -0.36
C VAL A 289 15.63 6.72 0.66
N ILE A 290 15.53 7.28 1.85
CA ILE A 290 16.27 6.80 3.03
C ILE A 290 15.28 6.05 3.92
N SER A 291 15.66 4.88 4.40
CA SER A 291 14.84 4.07 5.30
C SER A 291 15.71 3.31 6.33
N HIS A 292 15.06 2.64 7.26
CA HIS A 292 15.71 1.84 8.30
C HIS A 292 15.09 0.44 8.41
N PRO A 293 15.82 -0.56 8.98
CA PRO A 293 15.27 -1.88 9.23
C PRO A 293 14.09 -1.85 10.19
N ALA A 294 13.14 -2.74 9.97
CA ALA A 294 11.96 -2.94 10.80
C ALA A 294 11.47 -4.39 10.68
N LEU A 295 10.33 -4.72 11.27
CA LEU A 295 9.76 -6.07 11.23
C LEU A 295 9.52 -6.54 9.80
N ASN A 296 8.89 -5.70 8.97
CA ASN A 296 8.62 -5.96 7.57
C ASN A 296 9.70 -5.31 6.70
N MET A 297 10.41 -6.12 5.93
CA MET A 297 11.60 -5.69 5.18
C MET A 297 11.41 -5.63 3.66
N GLY A 298 10.17 -5.77 3.17
CA GLY A 298 9.91 -5.72 1.73
C GLY A 298 10.25 -4.35 1.10
N HIS A 299 10.15 -3.27 1.88
CA HIS A 299 10.57 -1.95 1.44
C HIS A 299 12.10 -1.84 1.13
N LYS A 300 12.93 -2.75 1.66
CA LYS A 300 14.34 -2.84 1.29
C LYS A 300 14.51 -3.09 -0.21
N GLU A 301 13.72 -4.01 -0.78
CA GLU A 301 13.76 -4.30 -2.21
C GLU A 301 13.32 -3.09 -3.05
N GLN A 302 12.37 -2.32 -2.54
CA GLN A 302 11.87 -1.13 -3.25
C GLN A 302 12.94 -0.06 -3.40
N ILE A 303 13.82 0.10 -2.40
CA ILE A 303 14.83 1.16 -2.38
C ILE A 303 16.21 0.71 -2.83
N GLU A 304 16.44 -0.59 -3.00
CA GLU A 304 17.72 -1.12 -3.44
C GLU A 304 18.18 -0.49 -4.76
N GLY A 305 19.40 0.06 -4.74
CA GLY A 305 20.01 0.74 -5.87
C GLY A 305 19.57 2.20 -6.10
N CYS A 306 18.43 2.63 -5.53
CA CYS A 306 17.90 3.99 -5.68
C CYS A 306 17.64 4.71 -4.35
N GLY A 307 18.11 4.13 -3.25
CA GLY A 307 18.00 4.67 -1.90
C GLY A 307 18.97 4.02 -0.95
N LYS A 308 18.81 4.25 0.33
CA LYS A 308 19.68 3.73 1.40
C LYS A 308 18.88 3.15 2.57
N MET A 309 19.26 1.94 2.97
CA MET A 309 18.93 1.38 4.28
C MET A 309 20.02 1.78 5.26
N VAL A 310 19.64 2.32 6.40
CA VAL A 310 20.55 2.80 7.47
C VAL A 310 20.11 2.26 8.81
N GLU A 311 21.05 1.89 9.68
CA GLU A 311 20.77 1.14 10.90
C GLU A 311 20.71 2.00 12.17
N SER A 312 21.03 3.29 12.05
CA SER A 312 21.01 4.21 13.19
C SER A 312 20.60 5.62 12.80
N VAL A 313 20.20 6.41 13.79
CA VAL A 313 19.91 7.84 13.64
C VAL A 313 21.11 8.60 13.06
N ASP A 314 22.32 8.24 13.48
CA ASP A 314 23.53 8.90 13.00
C ASP A 314 23.86 8.57 11.55
N GLN A 315 23.65 7.32 11.14
CA GLN A 315 23.78 6.94 9.73
C GLN A 315 22.68 7.61 8.88
N TYR A 316 21.46 7.72 9.42
CA TYR A 316 20.37 8.41 8.74
C TYR A 316 20.71 9.89 8.51
N ALA A 317 21.20 10.57 9.54
CA ALA A 317 21.65 11.96 9.47
C ALA A 317 22.82 12.13 8.48
N SER A 318 23.80 11.23 8.52
CA SER A 318 24.95 11.25 7.60
C SER A 318 24.52 11.07 6.13
N GLU A 319 23.54 10.19 5.89
CA GLU A 319 23.01 9.97 4.53
C GLU A 319 22.21 11.18 4.04
N MET A 320 21.42 11.83 4.91
CA MET A 320 20.75 13.09 4.60
C MET A 320 21.74 14.15 4.16
N VAL A 321 22.84 14.34 4.93
CA VAL A 321 23.90 15.28 4.58
C VAL A 321 24.59 14.92 3.26
N CYS A 322 24.84 13.64 3.03
CA CYS A 322 25.46 13.15 1.80
C CYS A 322 24.59 13.50 0.57
N MET A 323 23.28 13.22 0.62
CA MET A 323 22.36 13.53 -0.47
C MET A 323 22.21 15.05 -0.70
N GLU A 324 22.17 15.83 0.37
CA GLU A 324 22.08 17.29 0.27
C GLU A 324 23.34 17.91 -0.36
N LYS A 325 24.52 17.50 0.09
CA LYS A 325 25.80 18.14 -0.27
C LYS A 325 26.45 17.58 -1.52
N ASN A 326 26.18 16.32 -1.87
CA ASN A 326 26.76 15.67 -3.04
C ASN A 326 25.72 15.57 -4.18
N ARG A 327 25.67 16.59 -5.01
CA ARG A 327 24.70 16.68 -6.11
C ARG A 327 24.80 15.52 -7.11
N ASN A 328 26.00 15.05 -7.40
CA ASN A 328 26.22 13.93 -8.32
C ASN A 328 25.65 12.62 -7.73
N TYR A 329 25.88 12.38 -6.45
CA TYR A 329 25.34 11.24 -5.75
C TYR A 329 23.82 11.27 -5.72
N TYR A 330 23.23 12.39 -5.32
CA TYR A 330 21.78 12.61 -5.32
C TYR A 330 21.17 12.38 -6.71
N ASN A 331 21.71 13.02 -7.75
CA ASN A 331 21.20 12.88 -9.11
C ASN A 331 21.29 11.43 -9.61
N GLY A 332 22.35 10.70 -9.26
CA GLY A 332 22.50 9.29 -9.60
C GLY A 332 21.43 8.41 -8.96
N LEU A 333 21.08 8.65 -7.70
CA LEU A 333 20.00 7.93 -7.01
C LEU A 333 18.62 8.32 -7.56
N SER A 334 18.40 9.59 -7.84
CA SER A 334 17.16 10.12 -8.42
C SER A 334 16.85 9.47 -9.78
N LEU A 335 17.84 9.43 -10.67
CA LEU A 335 17.71 8.75 -11.96
C LEU A 335 17.32 7.29 -11.79
N LYS A 336 18.03 6.57 -10.92
CA LYS A 336 17.74 5.14 -10.62
C LYS A 336 16.37 4.92 -9.99
N ALA A 337 15.88 5.89 -9.20
CA ALA A 337 14.52 5.83 -8.65
C ALA A 337 13.47 5.83 -9.76
N GLY A 338 13.59 6.75 -10.72
CA GLY A 338 12.71 6.82 -11.88
C GLY A 338 12.80 5.58 -12.79
N GLU A 339 14.00 5.06 -13.03
CA GLU A 339 14.23 3.84 -13.82
C GLU A 339 13.58 2.63 -13.13
N LYS A 340 13.73 2.51 -11.80
CA LYS A 340 13.13 1.43 -11.02
C LYS A 340 11.60 1.49 -11.05
N TYR A 341 11.01 2.69 -10.91
CA TYR A 341 9.58 2.86 -11.09
C TYR A 341 9.13 2.35 -12.46
N LYS A 342 9.75 2.85 -13.54
CA LYS A 342 9.40 2.49 -14.93
C LYS A 342 9.49 0.99 -15.20
N SER A 343 10.52 0.33 -14.68
CA SER A 343 10.80 -1.07 -14.96
C SER A 343 10.05 -2.08 -14.07
N LYS A 344 9.62 -1.67 -12.85
CA LYS A 344 9.01 -2.60 -11.89
C LYS A 344 7.60 -2.22 -11.45
N TYR A 345 7.30 -0.92 -11.34
CA TYR A 345 6.11 -0.41 -10.65
C TYR A 345 5.17 0.40 -11.56
N SER A 346 5.55 0.65 -12.81
CA SER A 346 4.68 1.36 -13.75
C SER A 346 3.38 0.58 -13.99
N TYR A 347 2.32 1.33 -14.27
CA TYR A 347 0.99 0.77 -14.50
C TYR A 347 1.02 -0.36 -15.54
N ASP A 348 1.68 -0.16 -16.68
CA ASP A 348 1.72 -1.14 -17.76
C ASP A 348 2.42 -2.44 -17.35
N VAL A 349 3.58 -2.34 -16.67
CA VAL A 349 4.34 -3.50 -16.19
C VAL A 349 3.54 -4.33 -15.19
N VAL A 350 2.85 -3.66 -14.25
CA VAL A 350 2.07 -4.35 -13.22
C VAL A 350 0.78 -4.91 -13.83
N LYS A 351 0.11 -4.15 -14.70
CA LYS A 351 -1.07 -4.59 -15.45
C LYS A 351 -0.81 -5.87 -16.23
N ASP A 352 0.27 -5.93 -16.98
CA ASP A 352 0.58 -7.11 -17.80
C ASP A 352 0.78 -8.38 -16.94
N LYS A 353 1.42 -8.23 -15.77
CA LYS A 353 1.55 -9.34 -14.81
C LYS A 353 0.19 -9.78 -14.28
N ILE A 354 -0.67 -8.83 -13.92
CA ILE A 354 -2.03 -9.11 -13.44
C ILE A 354 -2.81 -9.85 -14.53
N LEU A 355 -2.88 -9.31 -15.73
CA LEU A 355 -3.62 -9.92 -16.84
C LEU A 355 -3.16 -11.35 -17.13
N LYS A 356 -1.86 -11.59 -17.06
CA LYS A 356 -1.32 -12.94 -17.23
C LYS A 356 -1.90 -13.92 -16.20
N VAL A 357 -1.96 -13.56 -14.93
CA VAL A 357 -2.55 -14.43 -13.88
C VAL A 357 -3.97 -14.82 -14.22
N TYR A 358 -4.81 -13.88 -14.63
CA TYR A 358 -6.22 -14.15 -14.91
C TYR A 358 -6.47 -14.84 -16.25
N ARG A 359 -5.57 -14.70 -17.20
CA ARG A 359 -5.65 -15.42 -18.48
C ARG A 359 -5.22 -16.86 -18.35
N ASP A 360 -4.30 -17.16 -17.43
CA ASP A 360 -3.76 -18.51 -17.19
C ASP A 360 -4.70 -19.39 -16.34
N ILE A 361 -5.80 -18.87 -15.81
CA ILE A 361 -6.85 -19.60 -15.09
C ILE A 361 -7.96 -20.01 -16.05
#